data_b108715e48e15c15ec97295accac0d10
#
_entry.id   b108715e48e15c15ec97295accac0d10
#
_cell.length_a   1.000
_cell.length_b   1.000
_cell.length_c   1.000
_cell.angle_alpha   90.00
_cell.angle_beta   90.00
_cell.angle_gamma   90.00
#
_symmetry.space_group_name_H-M   'P 1'
#
loop_
_entity.id
_entity.type
_entity.pdbx_description
1 polymer ?
#
loop_
_entity_poly.entity_id
_entity_poly.type
_entity_poly.pdbx_seq_one_letter_code
_entity_poly.pdbx_strand_id
1 'polypeptide(L)'
;KNFGQVKQEATELWNKELNRVRISGGTDDEKTIFYTAMYHTMIDPRIYTDVDGRYVGGDYKIHTADSTFTKRTIFSGWDVFRSQFPLQTIINPRLVSDELNSLITMADQSGREYYERWELLNSYSGCMLGNPALSSYV
;
A
#
# COMPACT_ATOMS: atom_id res chain seq x y z
N LYS A 1 -13.68 -24.14 -1.81
CA LYS A 1 -13.82 -23.48 -3.13
C LYS A 1 -12.96 -24.22 -4.16
N ASN A 2 -13.43 -24.37 -5.38
CA ASN A 2 -12.62 -24.88 -6.47
C ASN A 2 -11.84 -23.73 -7.16
N PHE A 3 -10.89 -24.08 -8.03
CA PHE A 3 -10.05 -23.08 -8.73
C PHE A 3 -10.87 -22.05 -9.53
N GLY A 4 -11.92 -22.49 -10.24
CA GLY A 4 -12.77 -21.60 -11.03
C GLY A 4 -13.45 -20.54 -10.17
N GLN A 5 -13.96 -20.91 -9.01
CA GLN A 5 -14.57 -19.99 -8.05
C GLN A 5 -13.56 -18.96 -7.51
N VAL A 6 -12.37 -19.42 -7.13
CA VAL A 6 -11.32 -18.52 -6.61
C VAL A 6 -10.86 -17.52 -7.70
N LYS A 7 -10.67 -18.01 -8.93
CA LYS A 7 -10.33 -17.16 -10.08
C LYS A 7 -11.39 -16.10 -10.34
N GLN A 8 -12.66 -16.49 -10.33
CA GLN A 8 -13.76 -15.55 -10.56
C GLN A 8 -13.83 -14.48 -9.47
N GLU A 9 -13.77 -14.88 -8.21
CA GLU A 9 -13.76 -13.94 -7.07
C GLU A 9 -12.60 -12.95 -7.16
N ALA A 10 -11.40 -13.40 -7.46
CA ALA A 10 -10.24 -12.55 -7.64
C ALA A 10 -10.44 -11.57 -8.81
N THR A 11 -11.01 -12.02 -9.92
CA THR A 11 -11.32 -11.18 -11.07
C THR A 11 -12.34 -10.09 -10.70
N GLU A 12 -13.38 -10.44 -9.97
CA GLU A 12 -14.41 -9.49 -9.53
C GLU A 12 -13.84 -8.44 -8.57
N LEU A 13 -13.00 -8.85 -7.62
CA LEU A 13 -12.33 -7.93 -6.70
C LEU A 13 -11.42 -6.95 -7.43
N TRP A 14 -10.59 -7.42 -8.35
CA TRP A 14 -9.72 -6.56 -9.14
C TRP A 14 -10.52 -5.61 -10.05
N ASN A 15 -11.56 -6.10 -10.70
CA ASN A 15 -12.43 -5.26 -11.51
C ASN A 15 -13.10 -4.16 -10.68
N LYS A 16 -13.51 -4.46 -9.45
CA LYS A 16 -14.07 -3.47 -8.54
C LYS A 16 -13.07 -2.35 -8.23
N GLU A 17 -11.82 -2.70 -7.91
CA GLU A 17 -10.79 -1.71 -7.59
C GLU A 17 -10.38 -0.89 -8.83
N LEU A 18 -10.15 -1.53 -9.96
CA LEU A 18 -9.79 -0.86 -11.22
C LEU A 18 -10.92 0.05 -11.75
N ASN A 19 -12.18 -0.27 -11.48
CA ASN A 19 -13.32 0.56 -11.85
C ASN A 19 -13.49 1.85 -11.01
N ARG A 20 -12.59 2.13 -10.06
CA ARG A 20 -12.56 3.44 -9.36
C ARG A 20 -12.30 4.59 -10.33
N VAL A 21 -11.57 4.32 -11.40
CA VAL A 21 -11.39 5.27 -12.52
C VAL A 21 -11.91 4.62 -13.79
N ARG A 22 -12.80 5.30 -14.49
CA ARG A 22 -13.33 4.84 -15.77
C ARG A 22 -12.90 5.79 -16.86
N ILE A 23 -12.25 5.25 -17.88
CA ILE A 23 -11.82 6.00 -19.05
C ILE A 23 -12.68 5.64 -20.27
N SER A 24 -12.86 6.60 -21.17
CA SER A 24 -13.58 6.43 -22.42
C SER A 24 -12.77 7.04 -23.58
N GLY A 25 -12.97 6.56 -24.78
CA GLY A 25 -12.15 6.96 -25.95
C GLY A 25 -10.82 6.23 -26.01
N GLY A 26 -9.95 6.64 -26.91
CA GLY A 26 -8.66 5.99 -27.15
C GLY A 26 -8.77 4.60 -27.78
N THR A 27 -7.62 4.01 -28.06
CA THR A 27 -7.48 2.65 -28.56
C THR A 27 -7.56 1.63 -27.41
N ASP A 28 -7.71 0.36 -27.74
CA ASP A 28 -7.70 -0.71 -26.72
C ASP A 28 -6.30 -0.89 -26.11
N ASP A 29 -5.24 -0.61 -26.85
CA ASP A 29 -3.87 -0.60 -26.33
C ASP A 29 -3.66 0.50 -25.28
N GLU A 30 -4.15 1.72 -25.55
CA GLU A 30 -4.09 2.83 -24.59
C GLU A 30 -4.87 2.52 -23.31
N LYS A 31 -6.03 1.91 -23.42
CA LYS A 31 -6.81 1.45 -22.25
C LYS A 31 -6.08 0.36 -21.47
N THR A 32 -5.47 -0.59 -22.19
CA THR A 32 -4.67 -1.66 -21.56
C THR A 32 -3.48 -1.09 -20.80
N ILE A 33 -2.74 -0.13 -21.39
CA ILE A 33 -1.63 0.56 -20.75
C ILE A 33 -2.11 1.28 -19.48
N PHE A 34 -3.21 2.04 -19.57
CA PHE A 34 -3.77 2.77 -18.44
C PHE A 34 -4.13 1.85 -17.28
N TYR A 35 -4.93 0.81 -17.52
CA TYR A 35 -5.37 -0.09 -16.46
C TYR A 35 -4.24 -0.97 -15.91
N THR A 36 -3.24 -1.31 -16.72
CA THR A 36 -2.04 -1.99 -16.26
C THR A 36 -1.23 -1.09 -15.32
N ALA A 37 -1.04 0.17 -15.68
CA ALA A 37 -0.37 1.13 -14.81
C ALA A 37 -1.15 1.32 -13.50
N MET A 38 -2.46 1.46 -13.57
CA MET A 38 -3.32 1.58 -12.39
C MET A 38 -3.23 0.35 -11.48
N TYR A 39 -3.25 -0.86 -12.06
CA TYR A 39 -3.03 -2.11 -11.34
C TYR A 39 -1.70 -2.11 -10.58
N HIS A 40 -0.60 -1.68 -11.21
CA HIS A 40 0.71 -1.60 -10.57
C HIS A 40 0.73 -0.66 -9.37
N THR A 41 -0.04 0.43 -9.37
CA THR A 41 -0.14 1.32 -8.20
C THR A 41 -0.85 0.71 -7.00
N MET A 42 -1.49 -0.45 -7.16
CA MET A 42 -2.27 -1.14 -6.12
C MET A 42 -1.58 -2.39 -5.56
N ILE A 43 -0.41 -2.78 -6.11
CA ILE A 43 0.30 -3.99 -5.67
C ILE A 43 1.00 -3.75 -4.32
N ASP A 44 1.71 -2.64 -4.21
CA ASP A 44 2.44 -2.24 -3.02
C ASP A 44 2.13 -0.77 -2.66
N PRO A 45 2.08 -0.42 -1.39
CA PRO A 45 2.29 -1.23 -0.16
C PRO A 45 1.19 -2.26 0.09
N ARG A 46 1.62 -3.50 0.33
CA ARG A 46 0.72 -4.65 0.52
C ARG A 46 0.29 -4.83 1.97
N ILE A 47 -0.79 -5.59 2.19
CA ILE A 47 -1.26 -5.96 3.53
C ILE A 47 -0.20 -6.84 4.20
N TYR A 48 0.07 -6.56 5.47
CA TYR A 48 1.08 -7.25 6.28
C TYR A 48 0.50 -7.98 7.51
N THR A 49 -0.79 -7.99 7.67
CA THR A 49 -1.43 -8.76 8.75
C THR A 49 -1.81 -10.15 8.29
N ASP A 50 -1.76 -11.09 9.22
CA ASP A 50 -2.47 -12.37 9.10
C ASP A 50 -3.99 -12.17 9.13
N VAL A 51 -4.74 -13.23 8.83
CA VAL A 51 -6.21 -13.19 8.79
C VAL A 51 -6.85 -12.83 10.13
N ASP A 52 -6.14 -13.04 11.23
CA ASP A 52 -6.55 -12.69 12.59
C ASP A 52 -6.07 -11.29 13.04
N GLY A 53 -5.48 -10.52 12.12
CA GLY A 53 -4.98 -9.18 12.38
C GLY A 53 -3.60 -9.11 13.02
N ARG A 54 -2.94 -10.24 13.29
CA ARG A 54 -1.60 -10.26 13.89
C ARG A 54 -0.51 -9.94 12.85
N TYR A 55 0.57 -9.32 13.32
CA TYR A 55 1.78 -9.03 12.52
C TYR A 55 3.00 -8.90 13.42
N VAL A 56 4.19 -9.00 12.84
CA VAL A 56 5.46 -8.75 13.55
C VAL A 56 5.81 -7.27 13.44
N GLY A 57 5.97 -6.59 14.58
CA GLY A 57 6.32 -5.17 14.65
C GLY A 57 7.80 -4.89 14.37
N GLY A 58 8.15 -3.59 14.26
CA GLY A 58 9.54 -3.12 14.12
C GLY A 58 10.42 -3.41 15.34
N ASP A 59 9.82 -3.77 16.46
CA ASP A 59 10.45 -4.25 17.70
C ASP A 59 10.62 -5.79 17.75
N TYR A 60 10.30 -6.47 16.66
CA TYR A 60 10.28 -7.93 16.53
C TYR A 60 9.29 -8.67 17.45
N LYS A 61 8.31 -7.96 18.00
CA LYS A 61 7.22 -8.55 18.78
C LYS A 61 5.97 -8.75 17.94
N ILE A 62 5.10 -9.65 18.38
CA ILE A 62 3.78 -9.85 17.77
C ILE A 62 2.84 -8.77 18.29
N HIS A 63 2.28 -8.01 17.36
CA HIS A 63 1.22 -7.03 17.59
C HIS A 63 -0.07 -7.48 16.91
N THR A 64 -1.16 -6.87 17.31
CA THR A 64 -2.46 -7.03 16.63
C THR A 64 -2.86 -5.67 16.08
N ALA A 65 -3.14 -5.59 14.80
CA ALA A 65 -3.73 -4.40 14.20
C ALA A 65 -5.12 -4.20 14.81
N ASP A 66 -5.40 -2.98 15.23
CA ASP A 66 -6.75 -2.64 15.65
C ASP A 66 -7.67 -2.51 14.42
N SER A 67 -8.96 -2.33 14.66
CA SER A 67 -9.94 -2.21 13.57
C SER A 67 -9.91 -0.86 12.85
N THR A 68 -9.02 0.06 13.24
CA THR A 68 -9.00 1.42 12.72
C THR A 68 -8.26 1.53 11.40
N PHE A 69 -7.23 0.70 11.17
CA PHE A 69 -6.48 0.67 9.93
C PHE A 69 -5.95 -0.73 9.59
N THR A 70 -5.58 -0.93 8.33
CA THR A 70 -4.93 -2.14 7.83
C THR A 70 -3.42 -1.94 7.79
N LYS A 71 -2.66 -2.73 8.55
CA LYS A 71 -1.19 -2.66 8.55
C LYS A 71 -0.63 -3.08 7.19
N ARG A 72 0.23 -2.24 6.63
CA ARG A 72 0.87 -2.45 5.33
C ARG A 72 2.38 -2.43 5.43
N THR A 73 3.03 -2.96 4.40
CA THR A 73 4.49 -3.09 4.26
C THR A 73 4.93 -2.92 2.81
N ILE A 74 6.23 -2.88 2.59
CA ILE A 74 6.90 -2.65 1.30
C ILE A 74 6.66 -1.22 0.82
N PHE A 75 7.32 -0.29 1.52
CA PHE A 75 7.29 1.12 1.15
C PHE A 75 8.57 1.53 0.45
N SER A 76 8.46 1.89 -0.83
CA SER A 76 9.47 2.66 -1.54
C SER A 76 9.16 4.14 -1.37
N GLY A 77 9.62 4.74 -0.26
CA GLY A 77 9.22 6.08 0.14
C GLY A 77 9.44 7.14 -0.94
N TRP A 78 10.54 7.06 -1.68
CA TRP A 78 10.84 7.99 -2.78
C TRP A 78 9.88 7.87 -3.98
N ASP A 79 9.34 6.69 -4.21
CA ASP A 79 8.46 6.46 -5.35
C ASP A 79 7.00 6.74 -5.01
N VAL A 80 6.53 6.29 -3.84
CA VAL A 80 5.13 6.43 -3.45
C VAL A 80 4.72 7.89 -3.21
N PHE A 81 5.58 8.73 -2.63
CA PHE A 81 5.22 10.12 -2.32
C PHE A 81 5.05 10.99 -3.57
N ARG A 82 5.76 10.69 -4.67
CA ARG A 82 5.77 11.51 -5.88
C ARG A 82 4.50 11.40 -6.71
N SER A 83 3.89 10.23 -6.75
CA SER A 83 2.74 9.99 -7.64
C SER A 83 1.70 9.06 -7.06
N GLN A 84 2.10 7.94 -6.45
CA GLN A 84 1.17 6.92 -5.97
C GLN A 84 0.28 7.47 -4.84
N PHE A 85 0.85 8.07 -3.81
CA PHE A 85 0.07 8.66 -2.71
C PHE A 85 -0.84 9.79 -3.20
N PRO A 86 -0.39 10.78 -3.99
CA PRO A 86 -1.28 11.78 -4.56
C PRO A 86 -2.43 11.18 -5.37
N LEU A 87 -2.16 10.18 -6.22
CA LEU A 87 -3.21 9.49 -6.97
C LEU A 87 -4.18 8.77 -6.04
N GLN A 88 -3.67 7.95 -5.12
CA GLN A 88 -4.49 7.16 -4.20
C GLN A 88 -5.28 8.04 -3.24
N THR A 89 -4.79 9.21 -2.85
CA THR A 89 -5.52 10.18 -2.05
C THR A 89 -6.81 10.63 -2.75
N ILE A 90 -6.79 10.72 -4.08
CA ILE A 90 -7.97 11.09 -4.88
C ILE A 90 -8.94 9.91 -5.02
N ILE A 91 -8.43 8.73 -5.36
CA ILE A 91 -9.27 7.58 -5.74
C ILE A 91 -9.57 6.61 -4.59
N ASN A 92 -8.73 6.59 -3.55
CA ASN A 92 -8.86 5.70 -2.40
C ASN A 92 -8.23 6.28 -1.12
N PRO A 93 -8.75 7.38 -0.56
CA PRO A 93 -8.13 8.08 0.58
C PRO A 93 -7.99 7.18 1.83
N ARG A 94 -8.86 6.20 2.00
CA ARG A 94 -8.75 5.24 3.11
C ARG A 94 -7.49 4.38 3.00
N LEU A 95 -7.13 3.97 1.79
CA LEU A 95 -5.89 3.22 1.55
C LEU A 95 -4.66 4.03 2.00
N VAL A 96 -4.59 5.31 1.62
CA VAL A 96 -3.49 6.19 2.02
C VAL A 96 -3.45 6.38 3.53
N SER A 97 -4.60 6.52 4.17
CA SER A 97 -4.69 6.57 5.64
C SER A 97 -4.11 5.30 6.29
N ASP A 98 -4.43 4.11 5.76
CA ASP A 98 -3.85 2.84 6.23
C ASP A 98 -2.32 2.82 6.05
N GLU A 99 -1.83 3.32 4.92
CA GLU A 99 -0.40 3.38 4.61
C GLU A 99 0.36 4.33 5.54
N LEU A 100 -0.17 5.53 5.78
CA LEU A 100 0.41 6.50 6.68
C LEU A 100 0.42 6.00 8.14
N ASN A 101 -0.69 5.45 8.61
CA ASN A 101 -0.76 4.83 9.94
C ASN A 101 0.22 3.65 10.09
N SER A 102 0.47 2.92 9.00
CA SER A 102 1.47 1.85 8.99
C SER A 102 2.89 2.38 9.20
N LEU A 103 3.26 3.49 8.55
CA LEU A 103 4.56 4.14 8.72
C LEU A 103 4.72 4.74 10.13
N ILE A 104 3.69 5.39 10.67
CA ILE A 104 3.69 5.90 12.06
C ILE A 104 3.92 4.75 13.04
N THR A 105 3.13 3.69 12.92
CA THR A 105 3.23 2.52 13.78
C THR A 105 4.62 1.87 13.73
N MET A 106 5.26 1.83 12.55
CA MET A 106 6.64 1.34 12.42
C MET A 106 7.64 2.22 13.16
N ALA A 107 7.54 3.53 13.03
CA ALA A 107 8.42 4.47 13.73
C ALA A 107 8.30 4.29 15.25
N ASP A 108 7.08 4.23 15.77
CA ASP A 108 6.80 4.03 17.20
C ASP A 108 7.36 2.69 17.70
N GLN A 109 7.07 1.60 17.01
CA GLN A 109 7.48 0.25 17.42
C GLN A 109 9.00 0.03 17.33
N SER A 110 9.65 0.61 16.33
CA SER A 110 11.11 0.49 16.17
C SER A 110 11.89 1.32 17.18
N GLY A 111 11.25 2.23 17.90
CA GLY A 111 11.89 3.20 18.78
C GLY A 111 12.76 4.23 18.04
N ARG A 112 12.60 4.34 16.74
CA ARG A 112 13.27 5.34 15.90
C ARG A 112 12.44 6.61 15.84
N GLU A 113 13.11 7.73 15.89
CA GLU A 113 12.45 9.05 15.82
C GLU A 113 12.30 9.55 14.38
N TYR A 114 12.18 8.64 13.40
CA TYR A 114 12.02 8.98 11.98
C TYR A 114 11.24 7.90 11.22
N TYR A 115 10.65 8.30 10.09
CA TYR A 115 9.97 7.39 9.17
C TYR A 115 10.96 6.72 8.22
N GLU A 116 10.67 5.46 7.89
CA GLU A 116 11.51 4.68 6.99
C GLU A 116 11.45 5.21 5.55
N ARG A 117 12.61 5.35 4.90
CA ARG A 117 12.69 5.70 3.47
C ARG A 117 12.35 4.53 2.58
N TRP A 118 12.91 3.39 2.92
CA TRP A 118 12.65 2.09 2.33
C TRP A 118 12.37 1.10 3.43
N GLU A 119 11.13 0.69 3.52
CA GLU A 119 10.69 -0.31 4.49
C GLU A 119 10.42 -1.62 3.76
N LEU A 120 10.98 -2.71 4.27
CA LEU A 120 10.79 -4.05 3.75
C LEU A 120 10.38 -4.98 4.90
N LEU A 121 9.15 -5.48 4.88
CA LEU A 121 8.62 -6.41 5.86
C LEU A 121 8.84 -5.95 7.31
N ASN A 122 8.51 -4.68 7.54
CA ASN A 122 8.63 -4.00 8.83
C ASN A 122 10.07 -3.80 9.33
N SER A 123 11.04 -3.87 8.41
CA SER A 123 12.45 -3.62 8.68
C SER A 123 13.00 -2.48 7.84
N TYR A 124 13.89 -1.69 8.43
CA TYR A 124 14.57 -0.60 7.74
C TYR A 124 15.73 -1.13 6.90
N SER A 125 15.72 -0.82 5.62
CA SER A 125 16.76 -1.27 4.69
C SER A 125 18.06 -0.47 4.76
N GLY A 126 18.05 0.73 5.35
CA GLY A 126 19.18 1.66 5.34
C GLY A 126 19.49 2.30 3.99
N CYS A 127 18.65 2.07 2.99
CA CYS A 127 18.83 2.60 1.63
C CYS A 127 18.46 4.07 1.52
N MET A 128 19.03 4.75 0.52
CA MET A 128 18.73 6.10 0.09
C MET A 128 19.00 7.20 1.14
N LEU A 129 18.82 8.45 0.72
CA LEU A 129 18.98 9.65 1.55
C LEU A 129 17.67 10.43 1.67
N GLY A 130 17.61 11.38 2.59
CA GLY A 130 16.44 12.25 2.79
C GLY A 130 15.33 11.60 3.58
N ASN A 131 14.19 12.27 3.65
CA ASN A 131 13.00 11.78 4.34
C ASN A 131 11.73 12.02 3.50
N PRO A 132 11.49 11.18 2.49
CA PRO A 132 10.34 11.34 1.59
C PRO A 132 9.00 11.13 2.30
N ALA A 133 8.96 10.41 3.40
CA ALA A 133 7.74 10.13 4.13
C ALA A 133 7.11 11.41 4.72
N LEU A 134 7.92 12.39 5.15
CA LEU A 134 7.37 13.67 5.64
C LEU A 134 6.47 14.37 4.62
N SER A 135 6.84 14.34 3.34
CA SER A 135 6.04 14.93 2.27
C SER A 135 4.72 14.18 2.02
N SER A 136 4.57 12.99 2.57
CA SER A 136 3.35 12.18 2.43
C SER A 136 2.31 12.51 3.51
N TYR A 137 2.70 13.21 4.58
CA TYR A 137 1.81 13.60 5.69
C TYR A 137 1.23 15.02 5.54
N VAL A 138 1.64 15.76 4.54
CA VAL A 138 1.18 17.12 4.22
C VAL A 138 0.12 17.08 3.15
#